data_ca003576d4bc48391d42e10185bc20ba
#
_entry.id   ca003576d4bc48391d42e10185bc20ba
#
_cell.length_a   1.000
_cell.length_b   1.000
_cell.length_c   1.000
_cell.angle_alpha   90.00
_cell.angle_beta   90.00
_cell.angle_gamma   90.00
#
_symmetry.space_group_name_H-M   'P 1'
#
loop_
_entity.id
_entity.type
_entity.pdbx_description
1 polymer ?
#
loop_
_entity_poly.entity_id
_entity_poly.type
_entity_poly.pdbx_seq_one_letter_code
_entity_poly.pdbx_strand_id
1 'polypeptide(L)'
;MTEVNKKIHEKPAFVESLEDLVKKGDRAGLATLRKGLGKEPGTVTEMYKYVYSRIPGQTNLFNEKIYFLTASLFALWHQGKQKLEKDFEGDFGKTFRQISKNSESESIKERFTAIINSHFDDLPNHLRHAVSLAKSKDVPINWSFLLEDLKWWNNDDKRVQRKWMKSFLQEEKKELPQAEGTQKEEEQNED
;
A
#
# COMPACT_ATOMS: atom_id res chain seq x y z
N MET A 1 -20.08 25.17 -9.94
CA MET A 1 -19.24 24.32 -10.77
C MET A 1 -17.85 24.30 -10.16
N THR A 2 -17.56 23.33 -9.35
CA THR A 2 -16.23 23.15 -8.71
C THR A 2 -15.74 21.78 -9.13
N GLU A 3 -14.85 21.76 -10.11
CA GLU A 3 -14.07 20.60 -10.47
C GLU A 3 -13.22 20.23 -9.28
N VAL A 4 -13.60 19.18 -8.56
CA VAL A 4 -12.75 18.54 -7.57
C VAL A 4 -11.61 17.90 -8.34
N ASN A 5 -10.49 18.61 -8.32
CA ASN A 5 -9.22 18.23 -8.93
C ASN A 5 -8.80 16.86 -8.41
N LYS A 6 -9.16 15.79 -9.13
CA LYS A 6 -8.67 14.44 -8.93
C LYS A 6 -7.19 14.45 -9.30
N LYS A 7 -6.36 14.89 -8.35
CA LYS A 7 -4.91 14.83 -8.48
C LYS A 7 -4.54 13.38 -8.70
N ILE A 8 -4.38 12.98 -9.96
CA ILE A 8 -3.81 11.69 -10.33
C ILE A 8 -2.41 11.73 -9.72
N HIS A 9 -2.20 11.03 -8.60
CA HIS A 9 -0.87 10.87 -8.04
C HIS A 9 -0.06 10.07 -9.05
N GLU A 10 0.83 10.76 -9.73
CA GLU A 10 1.78 10.14 -10.65
C GLU A 10 2.54 9.05 -9.90
N LYS A 11 2.56 7.84 -10.47
CA LYS A 11 3.21 6.70 -9.84
C LYS A 11 4.70 6.99 -9.67
N PRO A 12 5.29 6.80 -8.48
CA PRO A 12 6.72 7.03 -8.29
C PRO A 12 7.56 6.18 -9.26
N ALA A 13 8.53 6.78 -9.95
CA ALA A 13 9.39 6.09 -10.92
C ALA A 13 10.09 4.85 -10.33
N PHE A 14 10.37 4.88 -9.02
CA PHE A 14 10.90 3.72 -8.31
C PHE A 14 9.92 2.53 -8.33
N VAL A 15 8.64 2.76 -8.04
CA VAL A 15 7.61 1.71 -8.06
C VAL A 15 7.43 1.18 -9.49
N GLU A 16 7.38 2.06 -10.49
CA GLU A 16 7.33 1.66 -11.90
C GLU A 16 8.49 0.75 -12.27
N SER A 17 9.68 1.06 -11.78
CA SER A 17 10.88 0.25 -12.04
C SER A 17 10.83 -1.15 -11.41
N LEU A 18 10.16 -1.29 -10.25
CA LEU A 18 9.92 -2.59 -9.63
C LEU A 18 8.86 -3.40 -10.43
N GLU A 19 7.81 -2.72 -10.89
CA GLU A 19 6.80 -3.32 -11.76
C GLU A 19 7.40 -3.81 -13.07
N ASP A 20 8.38 -3.11 -13.61
CA ASP A 20 9.09 -3.51 -14.83
C ASP A 20 9.86 -4.83 -14.67
N LEU A 21 10.37 -5.13 -13.46
CA LEU A 21 10.97 -6.45 -13.20
C LEU A 21 9.91 -7.56 -13.35
N VAL A 22 8.68 -7.32 -12.90
CA VAL A 22 7.58 -8.29 -13.04
C VAL A 22 7.16 -8.40 -14.52
N LYS A 23 6.95 -7.28 -15.21
CA LYS A 23 6.57 -7.23 -16.64
C LYS A 23 7.59 -7.95 -17.53
N LYS A 24 8.88 -7.78 -17.23
CA LYS A 24 10.00 -8.41 -17.97
C LYS A 24 10.26 -9.85 -17.56
N GLY A 25 9.57 -10.36 -16.52
CA GLY A 25 9.80 -11.70 -15.98
C GLY A 25 11.18 -11.87 -15.34
N ASP A 26 11.80 -10.79 -14.82
CA ASP A 26 13.12 -10.84 -14.15
C ASP A 26 13.02 -11.51 -12.77
N ARG A 27 12.91 -12.82 -12.79
CA ARG A 27 12.84 -13.64 -11.57
C ARG A 27 14.10 -13.54 -10.74
N ALA A 28 15.27 -13.39 -11.38
CA ALA A 28 16.57 -13.29 -10.71
C ALA A 28 16.66 -11.96 -9.95
N GLY A 29 16.23 -10.84 -10.57
CA GLY A 29 16.13 -9.54 -9.91
C GLY A 29 15.20 -9.57 -8.71
N LEU A 30 13.99 -10.09 -8.87
CA LEU A 30 13.04 -10.25 -7.76
C LEU A 30 13.57 -11.17 -6.65
N ALA A 31 14.30 -12.26 -7.01
CA ALA A 31 14.94 -13.12 -6.01
C ALA A 31 16.05 -12.39 -5.25
N THR A 32 16.82 -11.55 -5.92
CA THR A 32 17.85 -10.71 -5.29
C THR A 32 17.24 -9.71 -4.31
N LEU A 33 16.14 -9.03 -4.69
CA LEU A 33 15.45 -8.09 -3.82
C LEU A 33 14.89 -8.78 -2.55
N ARG A 34 14.44 -10.03 -2.64
CA ARG A 34 13.97 -10.79 -1.46
C ARG A 34 15.06 -11.10 -0.46
N LYS A 35 16.35 -11.06 -0.83
CA LYS A 35 17.45 -11.26 0.12
C LYS A 35 17.50 -10.21 1.25
N GLY A 36 16.85 -9.06 1.06
CA GLY A 36 16.71 -8.02 2.09
C GLY A 36 15.69 -8.35 3.18
N LEU A 37 14.83 -9.35 2.98
CA LEU A 37 13.82 -9.70 3.98
C LEU A 37 14.44 -10.24 5.26
N GLY A 38 14.08 -9.64 6.40
CA GLY A 38 14.60 -10.00 7.73
C GLY A 38 16.04 -9.54 7.99
N LYS A 39 16.57 -8.68 7.12
CA LYS A 39 17.85 -7.98 7.32
C LYS A 39 17.61 -6.48 7.47
N GLU A 40 18.57 -5.77 8.04
CA GLU A 40 18.49 -4.32 8.08
C GLU A 40 18.45 -3.76 6.65
N PRO A 41 17.48 -2.89 6.32
CA PRO A 41 17.35 -2.32 4.99
C PRO A 41 18.62 -1.57 4.56
N GLY A 42 19.11 -1.87 3.35
CA GLY A 42 20.33 -1.27 2.81
C GLY A 42 21.62 -2.04 3.06
N THR A 43 21.59 -3.16 3.82
CA THR A 43 22.82 -3.92 4.13
C THR A 43 23.15 -5.02 3.11
N VAL A 44 22.25 -5.35 2.21
CA VAL A 44 22.43 -6.39 1.19
C VAL A 44 22.96 -5.77 -0.10
N THR A 45 24.27 -5.88 -0.33
CA THR A 45 24.98 -5.22 -1.45
C THR A 45 24.50 -5.64 -2.83
N GLU A 46 24.04 -6.89 -2.99
CA GLU A 46 23.52 -7.38 -4.27
C GLU A 46 22.24 -6.63 -4.72
N MET A 47 21.52 -6.01 -3.79
CA MET A 47 20.35 -5.20 -4.12
C MET A 47 20.70 -3.81 -4.67
N TYR A 48 21.93 -3.32 -4.46
CA TYR A 48 22.33 -1.95 -4.78
C TYR A 48 22.06 -1.59 -6.25
N LYS A 49 22.41 -2.49 -7.19
CA LYS A 49 22.17 -2.28 -8.61
C LYS A 49 20.69 -2.07 -8.98
N TYR A 50 19.77 -2.64 -8.20
CA TYR A 50 18.33 -2.50 -8.44
C TYR A 50 17.73 -1.29 -7.74
N VAL A 51 18.30 -0.87 -6.63
CA VAL A 51 17.77 0.23 -5.81
C VAL A 51 18.44 1.55 -6.18
N TYR A 52 19.77 1.65 -6.07
CA TYR A 52 20.49 2.91 -6.31
C TYR A 52 20.37 3.44 -7.74
N SER A 53 20.17 2.58 -8.73
CA SER A 53 19.95 3.05 -10.10
C SER A 53 18.61 3.77 -10.34
N ARG A 54 17.72 3.80 -9.32
CA ARG A 54 16.33 4.24 -9.48
C ARG A 54 15.83 5.17 -8.38
N ILE A 55 16.61 5.40 -7.35
CA ILE A 55 16.31 6.39 -6.32
C ILE A 55 16.91 7.76 -6.68
N PRO A 56 16.34 8.88 -6.21
CA PRO A 56 16.91 10.21 -6.40
C PRO A 56 18.32 10.32 -5.80
N GLY A 57 19.24 10.97 -6.51
CA GLY A 57 20.66 11.03 -6.11
C GLY A 57 20.95 11.77 -4.80
N GLN A 58 20.01 12.56 -4.28
CA GLN A 58 20.10 13.26 -3.00
C GLN A 58 19.18 12.66 -1.94
N THR A 59 19.02 11.35 -1.96
CA THR A 59 18.21 10.64 -0.96
C THR A 59 18.97 10.54 0.37
N ASN A 60 18.35 10.92 1.48
CA ASN A 60 18.93 10.74 2.81
C ASN A 60 18.91 9.26 3.22
N LEU A 61 19.77 8.90 4.18
CA LEU A 61 19.97 7.53 4.64
C LEU A 61 18.66 6.85 5.11
N PHE A 62 17.79 7.59 5.80
CA PHE A 62 16.51 7.07 6.25
C PHE A 62 15.62 6.68 5.06
N ASN A 63 15.48 7.55 4.08
CA ASN A 63 14.71 7.27 2.87
C ASN A 63 15.35 6.15 2.03
N GLU A 64 16.68 6.04 1.99
CA GLU A 64 17.34 4.88 1.34
C GLU A 64 16.87 3.56 1.97
N LYS A 65 16.87 3.45 3.29
CA LYS A 65 16.35 2.27 4.00
C LYS A 65 14.91 1.94 3.59
N ILE A 66 14.08 2.95 3.40
CA ILE A 66 12.68 2.78 2.96
C ILE A 66 12.60 2.23 1.54
N TYR A 67 13.43 2.70 0.61
CA TYR A 67 13.48 2.16 -0.74
C TYR A 67 13.90 0.68 -0.75
N PHE A 68 14.93 0.31 0.02
CA PHE A 68 15.36 -1.09 0.17
C PHE A 68 14.29 -1.97 0.79
N LEU A 69 13.62 -1.50 1.83
CA LEU A 69 12.50 -2.20 2.46
C LEU A 69 11.36 -2.41 1.48
N THR A 70 10.92 -1.35 0.82
CA THR A 70 9.81 -1.42 -0.17
C THR A 70 10.14 -2.39 -1.30
N ALA A 71 11.36 -2.37 -1.83
CA ALA A 71 11.80 -3.30 -2.87
C ALA A 71 11.73 -4.76 -2.41
N SER A 72 12.15 -5.05 -1.17
CA SER A 72 12.10 -6.40 -0.61
C SER A 72 10.67 -6.89 -0.40
N LEU A 73 9.80 -6.04 0.12
CA LEU A 73 8.38 -6.34 0.34
C LEU A 73 7.63 -6.52 -0.99
N PHE A 74 7.90 -5.65 -1.97
CA PHE A 74 7.36 -5.78 -3.32
C PHE A 74 7.73 -7.14 -3.94
N ALA A 75 9.01 -7.51 -3.85
CA ALA A 75 9.49 -8.78 -4.38
C ALA A 75 8.93 -10.00 -3.63
N LEU A 76 8.60 -9.87 -2.33
CA LEU A 76 7.89 -10.89 -1.56
C LEU A 76 6.45 -11.07 -2.07
N TRP A 77 5.73 -9.97 -2.26
CA TRP A 77 4.37 -9.99 -2.79
C TRP A 77 4.28 -10.67 -4.16
N HIS A 78 5.19 -10.29 -5.07
CA HIS A 78 5.20 -10.80 -6.44
C HIS A 78 5.88 -12.17 -6.60
N GLN A 79 6.32 -12.81 -5.52
CA GLN A 79 6.89 -14.16 -5.59
C GLN A 79 5.82 -15.17 -6.07
N GLY A 80 6.06 -15.78 -7.23
CA GLY A 80 5.14 -16.71 -7.85
C GLY A 80 4.05 -16.06 -8.73
N LYS A 81 3.90 -14.73 -8.69
CA LYS A 81 2.97 -13.99 -9.57
C LYS A 81 3.68 -13.65 -10.89
N GLN A 82 2.97 -13.80 -12.00
CA GLN A 82 3.51 -13.51 -13.34
C GLN A 82 2.98 -12.20 -13.92
N LYS A 83 1.97 -11.61 -13.30
CA LYS A 83 1.30 -10.39 -13.76
C LYS A 83 1.21 -9.39 -12.62
N LEU A 84 1.21 -8.11 -13.00
CA LEU A 84 0.83 -7.05 -12.09
C LEU A 84 -0.68 -7.11 -11.85
N GLU A 85 -1.06 -6.78 -10.64
CA GLU A 85 -2.46 -6.57 -10.29
C GLU A 85 -2.90 -5.16 -10.71
N LYS A 86 -4.23 -4.97 -10.79
CA LYS A 86 -4.77 -3.63 -11.00
C LYS A 86 -4.38 -2.72 -9.85
N ASP A 87 -4.17 -1.44 -10.15
CA ASP A 87 -3.87 -0.45 -9.13
C ASP A 87 -4.99 -0.44 -8.07
N PHE A 88 -4.56 -0.60 -6.81
CA PHE A 88 -5.44 -0.58 -5.67
C PHE A 88 -5.57 0.86 -5.16
N GLU A 89 -6.80 1.38 -5.10
CA GLU A 89 -7.06 2.72 -4.57
C GLU A 89 -7.22 2.68 -3.05
N GLY A 90 -6.11 2.62 -2.33
CA GLY A 90 -6.14 2.63 -0.87
C GLY A 90 -4.76 2.61 -0.25
N ASP A 91 -4.69 3.09 0.99
CA ASP A 91 -3.49 2.96 1.81
C ASP A 91 -3.41 1.57 2.48
N PHE A 92 -2.35 1.36 3.27
CA PHE A 92 -2.14 0.08 3.93
C PHE A 92 -3.20 -0.25 4.98
N GLY A 93 -3.86 0.75 5.57
CA GLY A 93 -5.01 0.57 6.45
C GLY A 93 -6.20 -0.06 5.72
N LYS A 94 -6.50 0.37 4.49
CA LYS A 94 -7.54 -0.25 3.65
C LYS A 94 -7.17 -1.68 3.27
N THR A 95 -5.89 -1.97 2.97
CA THR A 95 -5.42 -3.35 2.74
C THR A 95 -5.75 -4.24 3.95
N PHE A 96 -5.38 -3.81 5.17
CA PHE A 96 -5.66 -4.57 6.38
C PHE A 96 -7.14 -4.72 6.68
N ARG A 97 -7.94 -3.71 6.39
CA ARG A 97 -9.39 -3.80 6.49
C ARG A 97 -9.96 -4.88 5.58
N GLN A 98 -9.52 -4.97 4.32
CA GLN A 98 -9.97 -6.04 3.43
C GLN A 98 -9.57 -7.42 3.96
N ILE A 99 -8.35 -7.55 4.51
CA ILE A 99 -7.90 -8.77 5.17
C ILE A 99 -8.83 -9.14 6.33
N SER A 100 -9.21 -8.16 7.16
CA SER A 100 -10.09 -8.36 8.33
C SER A 100 -11.50 -8.77 7.92
N LYS A 101 -12.08 -8.15 6.89
CA LYS A 101 -13.40 -8.53 6.36
C LYS A 101 -13.45 -10.00 5.89
N ASN A 102 -12.34 -10.49 5.35
CA ASN A 102 -12.26 -11.86 4.84
C ASN A 102 -11.92 -12.90 5.93
N SER A 103 -11.81 -12.52 7.18
CA SER A 103 -11.29 -13.41 8.24
C SER A 103 -11.76 -13.02 9.64
N GLU A 104 -12.85 -12.48 9.94
CA GLU A 104 -13.43 -12.13 11.28
C GLU A 104 -12.54 -12.43 12.54
N SER A 105 -11.23 -12.30 12.40
CA SER A 105 -10.26 -12.70 13.40
C SER A 105 -9.72 -11.51 14.18
N GLU A 106 -9.90 -11.50 15.50
CA GLU A 106 -9.33 -10.51 16.40
C GLU A 106 -7.81 -10.41 16.25
N SER A 107 -7.14 -11.52 15.93
CA SER A 107 -5.68 -11.55 15.71
C SER A 107 -5.20 -10.64 14.56
N ILE A 108 -6.07 -10.30 13.60
CA ILE A 108 -5.72 -9.38 12.51
C ILE A 108 -5.68 -7.94 13.03
N LYS A 109 -6.62 -7.57 13.88
CA LYS A 109 -6.65 -6.25 14.53
C LYS A 109 -5.43 -6.05 15.44
N GLU A 110 -5.10 -7.08 16.24
CA GLU A 110 -3.90 -7.07 17.10
C GLU A 110 -2.63 -6.88 16.29
N ARG A 111 -2.47 -7.62 15.18
CA ARG A 111 -1.32 -7.47 14.27
C ARG A 111 -1.25 -6.08 13.65
N PHE A 112 -2.39 -5.52 13.25
CA PHE A 112 -2.43 -4.17 12.71
C PHE A 112 -2.06 -3.13 13.76
N THR A 113 -2.59 -3.27 14.98
CA THR A 113 -2.25 -2.42 16.11
C THR A 113 -0.75 -2.50 16.45
N ALA A 114 -0.15 -3.70 16.39
CA ALA A 114 1.29 -3.85 16.58
C ALA A 114 2.11 -3.09 15.52
N ILE A 115 1.68 -3.11 14.24
CA ILE A 115 2.31 -2.31 13.19
C ILE A 115 2.22 -0.81 13.52
N ILE A 116 1.02 -0.33 13.85
CA ILE A 116 0.78 1.10 14.13
C ILE A 116 1.63 1.61 15.31
N ASN A 117 1.86 0.78 16.31
CA ASN A 117 2.62 1.12 17.51
C ASN A 117 4.13 0.86 17.38
N SER A 118 4.60 0.26 16.29
CA SER A 118 6.01 -0.11 16.14
C SER A 118 6.92 1.10 15.88
N HIS A 119 8.13 1.06 16.41
CA HIS A 119 9.22 1.89 15.96
C HIS A 119 9.70 1.46 14.58
N PHE A 120 10.40 2.35 13.88
CA PHE A 120 10.88 2.05 12.53
C PHE A 120 11.82 0.84 12.50
N ASP A 121 12.62 0.63 13.54
CA ASP A 121 13.58 -0.48 13.60
C ASP A 121 12.88 -1.86 13.61
N ASP A 122 11.69 -1.95 14.21
CA ASP A 122 10.88 -3.17 14.24
C ASP A 122 9.93 -3.29 13.04
N LEU A 123 9.61 -2.16 12.42
CA LEU A 123 8.63 -2.06 11.34
C LEU A 123 8.90 -3.01 10.16
N PRO A 124 10.16 -3.21 9.69
CA PRO A 124 10.44 -4.15 8.60
C PRO A 124 9.93 -5.57 8.86
N ASN A 125 10.06 -6.06 10.09
CA ASN A 125 9.58 -7.39 10.47
C ASN A 125 8.04 -7.44 10.47
N HIS A 126 7.39 -6.44 11.05
CA HIS A 126 5.93 -6.34 11.05
C HIS A 126 5.38 -6.28 9.63
N LEU A 127 5.94 -5.44 8.77
CA LEU A 127 5.51 -5.29 7.37
C LEU A 127 5.76 -6.58 6.56
N ARG A 128 6.86 -7.29 6.80
CA ARG A 128 7.10 -8.59 6.15
C ARG A 128 5.97 -9.58 6.44
N HIS A 129 5.56 -9.71 7.70
CA HIS A 129 4.45 -10.58 8.08
C HIS A 129 3.12 -10.10 7.51
N ALA A 130 2.90 -8.79 7.53
CA ALA A 130 1.72 -8.15 6.98
C ALA A 130 1.56 -8.37 5.47
N VAL A 131 2.63 -8.17 4.70
CA VAL A 131 2.66 -8.43 3.25
C VAL A 131 2.46 -9.91 2.95
N SER A 132 3.08 -10.81 3.73
CA SER A 132 2.84 -12.26 3.60
C SER A 132 1.38 -12.63 3.83
N LEU A 133 0.75 -12.02 4.83
CA LEU A 133 -0.67 -12.23 5.12
C LEU A 133 -1.55 -11.68 3.99
N ALA A 134 -1.31 -10.45 3.53
CA ALA A 134 -2.03 -9.86 2.40
C ALA A 134 -1.91 -10.75 1.15
N LYS A 135 -0.69 -11.24 0.86
CA LYS A 135 -0.43 -12.17 -0.24
C LYS A 135 -1.23 -13.47 -0.10
N SER A 136 -1.27 -14.08 1.08
CA SER A 136 -1.98 -15.34 1.31
C SER A 136 -3.50 -15.20 1.17
N LYS A 137 -4.03 -13.99 1.32
CA LYS A 137 -5.45 -13.64 1.17
C LYS A 137 -5.76 -12.99 -0.19
N ASP A 138 -4.76 -12.84 -1.04
CA ASP A 138 -4.83 -12.17 -2.34
C ASP A 138 -5.41 -10.74 -2.26
N VAL A 139 -5.09 -10.03 -1.15
CA VAL A 139 -5.51 -8.65 -0.93
C VAL A 139 -4.44 -7.70 -1.44
N PRO A 140 -4.76 -6.80 -2.39
CA PRO A 140 -3.75 -5.96 -3.04
C PRO A 140 -3.15 -4.90 -2.11
N ILE A 141 -1.95 -4.43 -2.48
CA ILE A 141 -1.21 -3.38 -1.79
C ILE A 141 -0.90 -2.27 -2.78
N ASN A 142 -1.21 -1.01 -2.40
CA ASN A 142 -0.74 0.14 -3.15
C ASN A 142 0.70 0.47 -2.77
N TRP A 143 1.62 0.09 -3.62
CA TRP A 143 3.06 0.26 -3.38
C TRP A 143 3.50 1.71 -3.41
N SER A 144 2.84 2.55 -4.19
CA SER A 144 3.09 3.99 -4.24
C SER A 144 2.73 4.65 -2.91
N PHE A 145 1.55 4.37 -2.39
CA PHE A 145 1.14 4.90 -1.09
C PHE A 145 1.97 4.32 0.05
N LEU A 146 2.31 3.03 0.00
CA LEU A 146 3.16 2.43 1.03
C LEU A 146 4.54 3.09 1.06
N LEU A 147 5.19 3.25 -0.10
CA LEU A 147 6.49 3.92 -0.20
C LEU A 147 6.45 5.34 0.36
N GLU A 148 5.46 6.14 -0.05
CA GLU A 148 5.35 7.53 0.42
C GLU A 148 5.01 7.63 1.91
N ASP A 149 4.13 6.79 2.40
CA ASP A 149 3.76 6.75 3.82
C ASP A 149 4.96 6.39 4.70
N LEU A 150 5.76 5.40 4.31
CA LEU A 150 6.93 4.98 5.08
C LEU A 150 7.98 6.08 5.25
N LYS A 151 8.14 6.99 4.29
CA LYS A 151 9.05 8.15 4.40
C LYS A 151 8.70 9.08 5.56
N TRP A 152 7.44 9.03 6.02
CA TRP A 152 6.92 9.85 7.10
C TRP A 152 6.62 9.07 8.38
N TRP A 153 7.08 7.81 8.46
CA TRP A 153 6.77 6.93 9.60
C TRP A 153 7.23 7.49 10.95
N ASN A 154 8.43 8.07 10.99
CA ASN A 154 9.03 8.63 12.20
C ASN A 154 8.56 10.05 12.53
N ASN A 155 7.55 10.56 11.86
CA ASN A 155 7.05 11.90 12.16
C ASN A 155 6.39 11.93 13.56
N ASP A 156 6.73 12.94 14.37
CA ASP A 156 6.25 13.09 15.76
C ASP A 156 4.72 13.14 15.86
N ASP A 157 4.04 13.72 14.86
CA ASP A 157 2.59 13.82 14.81
C ASP A 157 1.87 12.50 14.51
N LYS A 158 2.61 11.42 14.22
CA LYS A 158 2.07 10.09 13.90
C LYS A 158 1.01 10.10 12.79
N ARG A 159 1.15 11.00 11.82
CA ARG A 159 0.14 11.22 10.79
C ARG A 159 -0.14 9.99 9.93
N VAL A 160 0.89 9.19 9.62
CA VAL A 160 0.75 7.96 8.85
C VAL A 160 -0.02 6.91 9.64
N GLN A 161 0.36 6.69 10.88
CA GLN A 161 -0.28 5.74 11.79
C GLN A 161 -1.76 6.10 11.99
N ARG A 162 -2.06 7.38 12.21
CA ARG A 162 -3.45 7.87 12.34
C ARG A 162 -4.24 7.71 11.04
N LYS A 163 -3.62 8.00 9.89
CA LYS A 163 -4.23 7.81 8.56
C LYS A 163 -4.60 6.34 8.34
N TRP A 164 -3.65 5.43 8.56
CA TRP A 164 -3.88 4.00 8.37
C TRP A 164 -4.94 3.45 9.33
N MET A 165 -4.91 3.87 10.60
CA MET A 165 -5.93 3.47 11.58
C MET A 165 -7.31 3.97 11.18
N LYS A 166 -7.42 5.22 10.71
CA LYS A 166 -8.69 5.77 10.20
C LYS A 166 -9.21 4.95 9.01
N SER A 167 -8.35 4.64 8.04
CA SER A 167 -8.71 3.83 6.86
C SER A 167 -9.11 2.40 7.24
N PHE A 168 -8.49 1.83 8.28
CA PHE A 168 -8.83 0.51 8.80
C PHE A 168 -10.19 0.48 9.48
N LEU A 169 -10.52 1.51 10.26
CA LEU A 169 -11.77 1.58 11.04
C LEU A 169 -12.97 2.10 10.26
N GLN A 170 -12.77 2.90 9.21
CA GLN A 170 -13.87 3.47 8.42
C GLN A 170 -14.62 2.39 7.65
N GLU A 171 -15.94 2.32 7.84
CA GLU A 171 -16.81 1.58 6.93
C GLU A 171 -16.90 2.30 5.58
N GLU A 172 -16.85 1.56 4.48
CA GLU A 172 -17.21 2.11 3.19
C GLU A 172 -18.67 2.58 3.27
N LYS A 173 -18.90 3.89 3.11
CA LYS A 173 -20.26 4.36 2.87
C LYS A 173 -20.73 3.64 1.60
N LYS A 174 -21.67 2.70 1.75
CA LYS A 174 -22.44 2.23 0.59
C LYS A 174 -23.04 3.49 -0.03
N GLU A 175 -22.70 3.79 -1.27
CA GLU A 175 -23.45 4.76 -2.06
C GLU A 175 -24.88 4.24 -2.08
N LEU A 176 -25.78 4.93 -1.36
CA LEU A 176 -27.19 4.69 -1.47
C LEU A 176 -27.56 4.99 -2.93
N PRO A 177 -28.30 4.11 -3.61
CA PRO A 177 -28.83 4.40 -4.93
C PRO A 177 -29.59 5.72 -4.82
N GLN A 178 -29.27 6.69 -5.68
CA GLN A 178 -30.06 7.90 -5.79
C GLN A 178 -31.46 7.46 -6.17
N ALA A 179 -32.43 7.68 -5.28
CA ALA A 179 -33.84 7.48 -5.57
C ALA A 179 -34.20 8.41 -6.72
N GLU A 180 -34.50 7.84 -7.87
CA GLU A 180 -35.09 8.56 -9.00
C GLU A 180 -36.36 9.23 -8.49
N GLY A 181 -36.37 10.56 -8.56
CA GLY A 181 -37.51 11.39 -8.19
C GLY A 181 -38.70 11.08 -9.10
N THR A 182 -39.69 10.40 -8.56
CA THR A 182 -41.00 10.26 -9.19
C THR A 182 -41.64 11.64 -9.19
N GLN A 183 -41.62 12.30 -10.32
CA GLN A 183 -42.51 13.45 -10.56
C GLN A 183 -43.95 12.95 -10.55
N LYS A 184 -44.71 13.37 -9.56
CA LYS A 184 -46.17 13.31 -9.60
C LYS A 184 -46.67 14.45 -10.47
N GLU A 185 -47.22 14.13 -11.60
CA GLU A 185 -48.08 15.02 -12.38
C GLU A 185 -49.37 15.28 -11.56
N GLU A 186 -49.57 16.51 -11.17
CA GLU A 186 -50.87 17.00 -10.68
C GLU A 186 -51.73 17.29 -11.91
N GLU A 187 -52.69 16.42 -12.18
CA GLU A 187 -53.83 16.71 -13.05
C GLU A 187 -54.73 17.72 -12.35
N GLN A 188 -54.77 18.91 -12.90
CA GLN A 188 -55.86 19.86 -12.66
C GLN A 188 -57.07 19.39 -13.41
N ASN A 189 -58.15 19.08 -12.68
CA ASN A 189 -59.50 19.05 -13.24
C ASN A 189 -60.24 20.27 -12.72
N GLU A 190 -60.48 21.23 -13.61
CA GLU A 190 -61.57 22.19 -13.54
C GLU A 190 -62.88 21.48 -13.83
N ASP A 191 -63.88 21.63 -12.93
CA ASP A 191 -65.29 21.99 -13.26
C ASP A 191 -65.99 22.38 -11.94
#